data_027162bbfcd45cd2bcec44b138a8cafb
#
_entry.id   027162bbfcd45cd2bcec44b138a8cafb
#
_cell.length_a   1.000
_cell.length_b   1.000
_cell.length_c   1.000
_cell.angle_alpha   90.00
_cell.angle_beta   90.00
_cell.angle_gamma   90.00
#
_symmetry.space_group_name_H-M   'P 1'
#
loop_
_entity.id
_entity.type
_entity.pdbx_description
1 polymer ?
#
loop_
_entity_poly.entity_id
_entity_poly.type
_entity_poly.pdbx_seq_one_letter_code
_entity_poly.pdbx_strand_id
1 'polypeptide(L)'
;LQEQRFTRIGGDEVVPFRARLIASTGMDLEAAVNAGSFRADLLVRLGLVRVEVPPLRARGGDLAQLAAHFADRLAEADGILARPFSDATVVLLSRYAWPGNIRELEDCIHRAVLLAQGSSIEPHDLVRSDGTRLLDLELAEPGGLQIESLVGRTVEEVERELILHTLERCHGNRTSASNILGISVRTMRNKLRTFIEAGIAVAPAP
;
A
#
# COMPACT_ATOMS: atom_id res chain seq x y z
N LEU A 1 37.45 8.85 6.24
CA LEU A 1 37.23 8.76 4.80
C LEU A 1 38.24 9.63 4.02
N GLN A 2 38.41 10.89 4.42
CA GLN A 2 39.31 11.83 3.71
C GLN A 2 40.76 11.38 3.66
N GLU A 3 41.27 10.91 4.78
CA GLU A 3 42.68 10.49 4.91
C GLU A 3 42.90 9.04 4.46
N GLN A 4 41.85 8.32 4.04
CA GLN A 4 41.90 6.92 3.64
C GLN A 4 42.66 6.01 4.63
N ARG A 5 42.50 6.31 5.93
CA ARG A 5 43.12 5.58 7.04
C ARG A 5 42.22 5.54 8.27
N PHE A 6 42.41 4.56 9.10
CA PHE A 6 41.72 4.43 10.39
C PHE A 6 42.63 3.75 11.41
N THR A 7 42.27 3.92 12.68
CA THR A 7 42.89 3.20 13.79
C THR A 7 41.88 2.18 14.31
N ARG A 8 42.34 0.97 14.63
CA ARG A 8 41.48 -0.07 15.23
C ARG A 8 41.04 0.38 16.63
N ILE A 9 39.83 0.02 17.01
CA ILE A 9 39.36 0.29 18.38
C ILE A 9 40.28 -0.47 19.37
N GLY A 10 40.86 0.27 20.33
CA GLY A 10 41.81 -0.27 21.31
C GLY A 10 43.24 -0.47 20.80
N GLY A 11 43.59 0.03 19.63
CA GLY A 11 44.94 -0.01 19.07
C GLY A 11 45.40 1.39 18.63
N ASP A 12 46.70 1.59 18.55
CA ASP A 12 47.35 2.87 18.14
C ASP A 12 47.88 2.82 16.70
N GLU A 13 47.87 1.66 16.06
CA GLU A 13 48.40 1.49 14.72
C GLU A 13 47.43 2.07 13.66
N VAL A 14 47.96 2.93 12.79
CA VAL A 14 47.21 3.50 11.65
C VAL A 14 47.21 2.54 10.47
N VAL A 15 46.02 2.12 10.07
CA VAL A 15 45.82 1.16 8.98
C VAL A 15 45.28 1.92 7.76
N PRO A 16 45.84 1.72 6.55
CA PRO A 16 45.33 2.33 5.33
C PRO A 16 43.97 1.72 4.94
N PHE A 17 43.01 2.59 4.59
CA PHE A 17 41.68 2.20 4.08
C PHE A 17 41.70 2.19 2.55
N ARG A 18 41.72 1.00 1.94
CA ARG A 18 41.77 0.81 0.49
C ARG A 18 40.48 0.26 -0.10
N ALA A 19 39.44 0.09 0.71
CA ALA A 19 38.16 -0.44 0.26
C ALA A 19 37.34 0.60 -0.49
N ARG A 20 36.50 0.14 -1.43
CA ARG A 20 35.45 0.96 -2.03
C ARG A 20 34.29 1.07 -1.03
N LEU A 21 33.89 2.31 -0.77
CA LEU A 21 32.74 2.57 0.10
C LEU A 21 31.45 2.67 -0.72
N ILE A 22 30.45 1.93 -0.31
CA ILE A 22 29.09 2.00 -0.83
C ILE A 22 28.18 2.23 0.38
N ALA A 23 27.38 3.30 0.37
CA ALA A 23 26.40 3.60 1.40
C ALA A 23 25.00 3.51 0.82
N SER A 24 24.03 3.02 1.59
CA SER A 24 22.62 3.01 1.24
C SER A 24 21.79 3.63 2.34
N THR A 25 20.74 4.33 1.99
CA THR A 25 19.80 4.94 2.94
C THR A 25 18.41 5.03 2.33
N GLY A 26 17.38 4.92 3.17
CA GLY A 26 16.00 5.27 2.81
C GLY A 26 15.59 6.65 3.34
N MET A 27 16.51 7.39 4.00
CA MET A 27 16.24 8.71 4.56
C MET A 27 16.61 9.81 3.58
N ASP A 28 15.87 10.92 3.62
CA ASP A 28 16.28 12.17 3.00
C ASP A 28 17.44 12.78 3.82
N LEU A 29 18.66 12.60 3.30
CA LEU A 29 19.87 13.07 3.96
C LEU A 29 20.00 14.59 3.94
N GLU A 30 19.42 15.29 2.96
CA GLU A 30 19.41 16.76 2.90
C GLU A 30 18.51 17.33 3.99
N ALA A 31 17.32 16.75 4.18
CA ALA A 31 16.46 17.08 5.31
C ALA A 31 17.12 16.76 6.65
N ALA A 32 17.83 15.64 6.77
CA ALA A 32 18.56 15.26 7.98
C ALA A 32 19.72 16.21 8.31
N VAL A 33 20.42 16.75 7.31
CA VAL A 33 21.45 17.79 7.50
C VAL A 33 20.79 19.09 7.98
N ASN A 34 19.69 19.51 7.39
CA ASN A 34 18.96 20.71 7.79
C ASN A 34 18.43 20.61 9.23
N ALA A 35 18.03 19.41 9.64
CA ALA A 35 17.60 19.10 11.01
C ALA A 35 18.78 18.93 12.02
N GLY A 36 20.02 19.00 11.54
CA GLY A 36 21.22 18.82 12.38
C GLY A 36 21.49 17.37 12.82
N SER A 37 20.73 16.39 12.32
CA SER A 37 20.88 14.97 12.66
C SER A 37 21.89 14.22 11.77
N PHE A 38 22.35 14.83 10.70
CA PHE A 38 23.39 14.30 9.81
C PHE A 38 24.42 15.36 9.45
N ARG A 39 25.69 14.97 9.33
CA ARG A 39 26.79 15.92 9.05
C ARG A 39 26.83 16.27 7.56
N ALA A 40 26.87 17.55 7.23
CA ALA A 40 26.96 18.07 5.86
C ALA A 40 28.24 17.63 5.13
N ASP A 41 29.39 17.64 5.83
CA ASP A 41 30.66 17.22 5.25
C ASP A 41 30.69 15.72 4.88
N LEU A 42 30.00 14.89 5.65
CA LEU A 42 29.85 13.48 5.36
C LEU A 42 28.92 13.24 4.15
N LEU A 43 27.84 14.00 4.05
CA LEU A 43 26.92 13.94 2.89
C LEU A 43 27.67 14.24 1.59
N VAL A 44 28.46 15.30 1.55
CA VAL A 44 29.27 15.67 0.36
C VAL A 44 30.22 14.54 -0.04
N ARG A 45 30.82 13.86 0.92
CA ARG A 45 31.79 12.77 0.64
C ARG A 45 31.15 11.48 0.16
N LEU A 46 29.97 11.15 0.69
CA LEU A 46 29.21 9.97 0.31
C LEU A 46 28.45 10.19 -1.00
N GLY A 47 28.04 11.43 -1.29
CA GLY A 47 27.20 11.81 -2.41
C GLY A 47 27.89 12.01 -3.75
N LEU A 48 29.19 11.66 -3.90
CA LEU A 48 29.94 11.83 -5.16
C LEU A 48 29.31 11.10 -6.36
N VAL A 49 28.73 9.92 -6.12
CA VAL A 49 27.93 9.18 -7.11
C VAL A 49 26.64 8.75 -6.42
N ARG A 50 25.53 9.33 -6.83
CA ARG A 50 24.19 9.03 -6.29
C ARG A 50 23.45 8.14 -7.29
N VAL A 51 22.94 7.03 -6.80
CA VAL A 51 22.06 6.13 -7.55
C VAL A 51 20.72 6.11 -6.83
N GLU A 52 19.69 6.63 -7.46
CA GLU A 52 18.33 6.59 -6.94
C GLU A 52 17.64 5.32 -7.41
N VAL A 53 17.15 4.52 -6.46
CA VAL A 53 16.34 3.34 -6.73
C VAL A 53 14.87 3.73 -6.59
N PRO A 54 14.11 3.80 -7.71
CA PRO A 54 12.70 4.20 -7.63
C PRO A 54 11.88 3.15 -6.88
N PRO A 55 10.84 3.56 -6.14
CA PRO A 55 9.93 2.63 -5.47
C PRO A 55 9.15 1.79 -6.49
N LEU A 56 8.64 0.63 -6.06
CA LEU A 56 7.97 -0.32 -6.94
C LEU A 56 6.77 0.30 -7.69
N ARG A 57 6.00 1.18 -7.04
CA ARG A 57 4.90 1.93 -7.67
C ARG A 57 5.31 2.80 -8.87
N ALA A 58 6.57 3.21 -8.93
CA ALA A 58 7.12 3.98 -10.07
C ALA A 58 7.69 3.08 -11.17
N ARG A 59 7.67 1.75 -10.99
CA ARG A 59 8.21 0.72 -11.87
C ARG A 59 7.12 -0.25 -12.33
N GLY A 60 5.92 0.26 -12.65
CA GLY A 60 4.75 -0.58 -12.96
C GLY A 60 4.98 -1.60 -14.07
N GLY A 61 5.85 -1.32 -15.05
CA GLY A 61 6.22 -2.27 -16.09
C GLY A 61 6.98 -3.51 -15.61
N ASP A 62 7.68 -3.41 -14.48
CA ASP A 62 8.49 -4.51 -13.94
C ASP A 62 7.69 -5.42 -13.00
N LEU A 63 6.55 -4.94 -12.51
CA LEU A 63 5.80 -5.60 -11.45
C LEU A 63 5.34 -7.02 -11.83
N ALA A 64 4.77 -7.17 -13.01
CA ALA A 64 4.29 -8.47 -13.48
C ALA A 64 5.45 -9.48 -13.64
N GLN A 65 6.59 -9.04 -14.16
CA GLN A 65 7.78 -9.88 -14.30
C GLN A 65 8.36 -10.27 -12.94
N LEU A 66 8.42 -9.32 -11.99
CA LEU A 66 8.90 -9.61 -10.63
C LEU A 66 7.96 -10.59 -9.91
N ALA A 67 6.65 -10.40 -10.03
CA ALA A 67 5.67 -11.30 -9.43
C ALA A 67 5.80 -12.72 -9.98
N ALA A 68 5.89 -12.88 -11.30
CA ALA A 68 6.09 -14.17 -11.93
C ALA A 68 7.41 -14.84 -11.50
N HIS A 69 8.52 -14.09 -11.51
CA HIS A 69 9.82 -14.58 -11.05
C HIS A 69 9.78 -15.05 -9.58
N PHE A 70 9.11 -14.30 -8.69
CA PHE A 70 8.98 -14.72 -7.30
C PHE A 70 8.10 -15.96 -7.18
N ALA A 71 6.98 -16.04 -7.91
CA ALA A 71 6.10 -17.21 -7.86
C ALA A 71 6.85 -18.47 -8.28
N ASP A 72 7.60 -18.44 -9.40
CA ASP A 72 8.37 -19.57 -9.89
C ASP A 72 9.46 -19.99 -8.89
N ARG A 73 10.27 -19.03 -8.43
CA ARG A 73 11.38 -19.28 -7.49
C ARG A 73 10.91 -19.85 -6.16
N LEU A 74 9.80 -19.28 -5.60
CA LEU A 74 9.26 -19.71 -4.31
C LEU A 74 8.55 -21.05 -4.42
N ALA A 75 7.82 -21.30 -5.51
CA ALA A 75 7.23 -22.60 -5.78
C ALA A 75 8.29 -23.69 -5.88
N GLU A 76 9.42 -23.44 -6.58
CA GLU A 76 10.55 -24.35 -6.68
C GLU A 76 11.17 -24.62 -5.30
N ALA A 77 11.40 -23.57 -4.50
CA ALA A 77 11.99 -23.69 -3.17
C ALA A 77 11.13 -24.51 -2.20
N ASP A 78 9.81 -24.38 -2.30
CA ASP A 78 8.85 -25.10 -1.44
C ASP A 78 8.44 -26.48 -2.01
N GLY A 79 8.93 -26.84 -3.21
CA GLY A 79 8.58 -28.10 -3.88
C GLY A 79 7.12 -28.14 -4.35
N ILE A 80 6.51 -26.99 -4.63
CA ILE A 80 5.13 -26.81 -5.07
C ILE A 80 5.12 -26.55 -6.58
N LEU A 81 4.08 -27.01 -7.27
CA LEU A 81 3.91 -26.72 -8.69
C LEU A 81 3.63 -25.20 -8.88
N ALA A 82 4.47 -24.55 -9.70
CA ALA A 82 4.25 -23.17 -10.07
C ALA A 82 2.90 -22.99 -10.79
N ARG A 83 2.16 -21.95 -10.41
CA ARG A 83 0.85 -21.62 -10.98
C ARG A 83 0.90 -20.22 -11.59
N PRO A 84 0.27 -19.99 -12.75
CA PRO A 84 0.16 -18.67 -13.32
C PRO A 84 -0.78 -17.78 -12.49
N PHE A 85 -0.62 -16.47 -12.61
CA PHE A 85 -1.59 -15.51 -12.09
C PHE A 85 -2.78 -15.41 -13.05
N SER A 86 -4.00 -15.30 -12.52
CA SER A 86 -5.16 -14.91 -13.33
C SER A 86 -5.05 -13.44 -13.79
N ASP A 87 -5.71 -13.07 -14.86
CA ASP A 87 -5.74 -11.68 -15.36
C ASP A 87 -6.23 -10.70 -14.27
N ALA A 88 -7.23 -11.10 -13.50
CA ALA A 88 -7.74 -10.32 -12.38
C ALA A 88 -6.68 -10.10 -11.30
N THR A 89 -5.85 -11.09 -11.02
CA THR A 89 -4.74 -11.00 -10.07
C THR A 89 -3.66 -10.03 -10.57
N VAL A 90 -3.31 -10.08 -11.86
CA VAL A 90 -2.34 -9.16 -12.46
C VAL A 90 -2.83 -7.71 -12.36
N VAL A 91 -4.11 -7.47 -12.62
CA VAL A 91 -4.72 -6.15 -12.48
C VAL A 91 -4.65 -5.66 -11.03
N LEU A 92 -5.01 -6.50 -10.07
CA LEU A 92 -4.97 -6.17 -8.63
C LEU A 92 -3.54 -5.84 -8.19
N LEU A 93 -2.55 -6.66 -8.56
CA LEU A 93 -1.14 -6.41 -8.27
C LEU A 93 -0.68 -5.04 -8.80
N SER A 94 -1.11 -4.66 -10.02
CA SER A 94 -0.72 -3.39 -10.65
C SER A 94 -1.31 -2.14 -9.99
N ARG A 95 -2.46 -2.28 -9.34
CA ARG A 95 -3.15 -1.16 -8.67
C ARG A 95 -2.66 -0.88 -7.26
N TYR A 96 -2.16 -1.90 -6.58
CA TYR A 96 -1.70 -1.73 -5.21
C TYR A 96 -0.38 -0.97 -5.15
N ALA A 97 -0.25 -0.07 -4.17
CA ALA A 97 0.86 0.89 -4.07
C ALA A 97 2.19 0.30 -3.57
N TRP A 98 2.16 -0.90 -2.98
CA TRP A 98 3.33 -1.62 -2.46
C TRP A 98 4.21 -0.76 -1.53
N PRO A 99 3.69 -0.28 -0.38
CA PRO A 99 4.46 0.56 0.54
C PRO A 99 5.74 -0.12 1.04
N GLY A 100 5.74 -1.45 1.22
CA GLY A 100 6.91 -2.26 1.55
C GLY A 100 7.77 -2.65 0.34
N ASN A 101 7.42 -2.15 -0.86
CA ASN A 101 8.14 -2.38 -2.11
C ASN A 101 8.34 -3.89 -2.41
N ILE A 102 9.53 -4.27 -2.88
CA ILE A 102 9.84 -5.63 -3.33
C ILE A 102 9.69 -6.64 -2.20
N ARG A 103 10.02 -6.29 -0.96
CA ARG A 103 9.88 -7.22 0.18
C ARG A 103 8.42 -7.58 0.45
N GLU A 104 7.55 -6.58 0.45
CA GLU A 104 6.11 -6.81 0.63
C GLU A 104 5.52 -7.62 -0.51
N LEU A 105 5.94 -7.34 -1.75
CA LEU A 105 5.54 -8.12 -2.92
C LEU A 105 5.97 -9.58 -2.78
N GLU A 106 7.25 -9.85 -2.49
CA GLU A 106 7.80 -11.19 -2.32
C GLU A 106 7.05 -11.97 -1.23
N ASP A 107 6.84 -11.35 -0.06
CA ASP A 107 6.10 -11.95 1.04
C ASP A 107 4.62 -12.26 0.69
N CYS A 108 3.97 -11.37 -0.06
CA CYS A 108 2.59 -11.57 -0.50
C CYS A 108 2.51 -12.71 -1.53
N ILE A 109 3.41 -12.74 -2.51
CA ILE A 109 3.48 -13.81 -3.52
C ILE A 109 3.79 -15.15 -2.86
N HIS A 110 4.68 -15.20 -1.88
CA HIS A 110 4.98 -16.44 -1.16
C HIS A 110 3.73 -17.04 -0.51
N ARG A 111 2.94 -16.20 0.18
CA ARG A 111 1.67 -16.66 0.75
C ARG A 111 0.69 -17.11 -0.32
N ALA A 112 0.61 -16.36 -1.42
CA ALA A 112 -0.28 -16.73 -2.52
C ALA A 112 0.08 -18.09 -3.14
N VAL A 113 1.37 -18.39 -3.32
CA VAL A 113 1.85 -19.70 -3.79
C VAL A 113 1.44 -20.83 -2.83
N LEU A 114 1.54 -20.60 -1.52
CA LEU A 114 1.17 -21.59 -0.50
C LEU A 114 -0.35 -21.77 -0.36
N LEU A 115 -1.13 -20.70 -0.53
CA LEU A 115 -2.59 -20.70 -0.31
C LEU A 115 -3.39 -21.13 -1.53
N ALA A 116 -2.87 -20.89 -2.75
CA ALA A 116 -3.57 -21.17 -3.98
C ALA A 116 -3.90 -22.68 -4.10
N GLN A 117 -5.18 -23.00 -4.29
CA GLN A 117 -5.67 -24.37 -4.45
C GLN A 117 -6.05 -24.71 -5.90
N GLY A 118 -6.29 -23.69 -6.74
CA GLY A 118 -6.72 -23.84 -8.13
C GLY A 118 -5.58 -24.08 -9.11
N SER A 119 -5.88 -23.94 -10.40
CA SER A 119 -4.89 -23.98 -11.50
C SER A 119 -4.14 -22.67 -11.67
N SER A 120 -4.61 -21.58 -11.09
CA SER A 120 -4.06 -20.22 -11.11
C SER A 120 -4.10 -19.60 -9.72
N ILE A 121 -3.25 -18.59 -9.51
CA ILE A 121 -3.27 -17.74 -8.31
C ILE A 121 -4.34 -16.67 -8.55
N GLU A 122 -5.36 -16.66 -7.69
CA GLU A 122 -6.51 -15.77 -7.78
C GLU A 122 -6.37 -14.55 -6.85
N PRO A 123 -7.13 -13.46 -7.06
CA PRO A 123 -7.08 -12.26 -6.21
C PRO A 123 -7.25 -12.53 -4.71
N HIS A 124 -8.05 -13.53 -4.33
CA HIS A 124 -8.30 -13.89 -2.95
C HIS A 124 -7.12 -14.60 -2.27
N ASP A 125 -6.16 -15.12 -3.05
CA ASP A 125 -4.94 -15.74 -2.53
C ASP A 125 -3.90 -14.69 -2.12
N LEU A 126 -4.02 -13.43 -2.61
CA LEU A 126 -3.11 -12.35 -2.29
C LEU A 126 -3.39 -11.81 -0.88
N VAL A 127 -2.61 -12.30 0.09
CA VAL A 127 -2.75 -11.96 1.51
C VAL A 127 -1.47 -11.29 2.02
N ARG A 128 -1.61 -10.16 2.71
CA ARG A 128 -0.51 -9.44 3.36
C ARG A 128 -0.05 -10.12 4.64
N SER A 129 1.08 -9.65 5.20
CA SER A 129 1.65 -10.17 6.45
C SER A 129 0.73 -10.02 7.67
N ASP A 130 -0.18 -9.05 7.65
CA ASP A 130 -1.19 -8.81 8.68
C ASP A 130 -2.47 -9.65 8.51
N GLY A 131 -2.53 -10.52 7.49
CA GLY A 131 -3.69 -11.35 7.17
C GLY A 131 -4.76 -10.64 6.31
N THR A 132 -4.58 -9.37 5.98
CA THR A 132 -5.52 -8.62 5.12
C THR A 132 -5.36 -9.06 3.67
N ARG A 133 -6.45 -9.30 2.97
CA ARG A 133 -6.43 -9.56 1.52
C ARG A 133 -6.24 -8.26 0.75
N LEU A 134 -5.44 -8.31 -0.31
CA LEU A 134 -5.28 -7.14 -1.19
C LEU A 134 -6.61 -6.72 -1.83
N LEU A 135 -7.45 -7.69 -2.18
CA LEU A 135 -8.77 -7.46 -2.75
C LEU A 135 -9.67 -6.64 -1.81
N ASP A 136 -9.61 -6.88 -0.50
CA ASP A 136 -10.39 -6.14 0.49
C ASP A 136 -9.93 -4.68 0.60
N LEU A 137 -8.66 -4.42 0.39
CA LEU A 137 -8.10 -3.06 0.35
C LEU A 137 -8.53 -2.32 -0.92
N GLU A 138 -8.56 -2.98 -2.08
CA GLU A 138 -9.06 -2.37 -3.31
C GLU A 138 -10.56 -2.06 -3.23
N LEU A 139 -11.34 -2.93 -2.59
CA LEU A 139 -12.76 -2.69 -2.32
C LEU A 139 -12.99 -1.63 -1.23
N ALA A 140 -11.98 -1.39 -0.38
CA ALA A 140 -11.96 -0.31 0.60
C ALA A 140 -11.50 1.04 0.01
N GLU A 141 -10.87 1.01 -1.17
CA GLU A 141 -10.51 2.19 -1.96
C GLU A 141 -11.40 2.28 -3.22
N PRO A 142 -11.88 3.43 -3.65
CA PRO A 142 -11.47 4.78 -3.34
C PRO A 142 -12.62 5.62 -2.82
N GLY A 143 -12.51 6.04 -1.67
CA GLY A 143 -13.44 6.98 -1.07
C GLY A 143 -13.16 7.15 0.41
N GLY A 144 -11.96 6.83 0.86
CA GLY A 144 -11.48 7.39 2.10
C GLY A 144 -11.77 8.87 1.99
N LEU A 145 -12.78 9.35 2.74
CA LEU A 145 -13.12 10.75 2.85
C LEU A 145 -11.80 11.50 3.06
N GLN A 146 -11.23 12.02 1.97
CA GLN A 146 -10.15 13.00 2.08
C GLN A 146 -10.84 14.19 2.74
N ILE A 147 -10.58 14.37 4.02
CA ILE A 147 -11.16 15.50 4.79
C ILE A 147 -10.97 16.80 4.02
N GLU A 148 -9.86 16.92 3.28
CA GLU A 148 -9.57 18.03 2.38
C GLU A 148 -10.63 18.20 1.26
N SER A 149 -11.19 17.12 0.73
CA SER A 149 -12.24 17.18 -0.29
C SER A 149 -13.62 17.56 0.30
N LEU A 150 -13.75 17.52 1.62
CA LEU A 150 -14.96 17.93 2.34
C LEU A 150 -14.90 19.41 2.79
N VAL A 151 -13.73 20.00 2.81
CA VAL A 151 -13.55 21.41 3.18
C VAL A 151 -14.24 22.29 2.13
N GLY A 152 -15.19 23.14 2.58
CA GLY A 152 -16.01 23.97 1.71
C GLY A 152 -17.39 23.38 1.37
N ARG A 153 -17.70 22.15 1.79
CA ARG A 153 -19.04 21.55 1.68
C ARG A 153 -19.79 21.67 2.99
N THR A 154 -21.10 21.69 2.91
CA THR A 154 -21.94 21.72 4.12
C THR A 154 -22.00 20.35 4.77
N VAL A 155 -22.20 20.30 6.10
CA VAL A 155 -22.38 19.05 6.86
C VAL A 155 -23.55 18.23 6.29
N GLU A 156 -24.60 18.90 5.85
CA GLU A 156 -25.79 18.27 5.27
C GLU A 156 -25.48 17.56 3.93
N GLU A 157 -24.64 18.16 3.09
CA GLU A 157 -24.20 17.55 1.83
C GLU A 157 -23.35 16.31 2.09
N VAL A 158 -22.42 16.40 3.01
CA VAL A 158 -21.53 15.29 3.38
C VAL A 158 -22.33 14.14 4.01
N GLU A 159 -23.23 14.46 4.91
CA GLU A 159 -24.13 13.49 5.56
C GLU A 159 -25.02 12.78 4.53
N ARG A 160 -25.57 13.52 3.59
CA ARG A 160 -26.40 12.96 2.51
C ARG A 160 -25.62 11.95 1.66
N GLU A 161 -24.46 12.32 1.19
CA GLU A 161 -23.61 11.40 0.40
C GLU A 161 -23.24 10.16 1.19
N LEU A 162 -22.84 10.32 2.44
CA LEU A 162 -22.47 9.22 3.31
C LEU A 162 -23.65 8.24 3.50
N ILE A 163 -24.86 8.75 3.68
CA ILE A 163 -26.07 7.93 3.81
C ILE A 163 -26.37 7.18 2.51
N LEU A 164 -26.33 7.85 1.36
CA LEU A 164 -26.64 7.25 0.07
C LEU A 164 -25.62 6.16 -0.31
N HIS A 165 -24.32 6.43 -0.21
CA HIS A 165 -23.28 5.45 -0.48
C HIS A 165 -23.33 4.24 0.47
N THR A 166 -23.62 4.48 1.77
CA THR A 166 -23.75 3.37 2.73
C THR A 166 -24.96 2.50 2.39
N LEU A 167 -26.06 3.12 1.96
CA LEU A 167 -27.28 2.39 1.57
C LEU A 167 -27.05 1.55 0.30
N GLU A 168 -26.35 2.09 -0.71
CA GLU A 168 -25.96 1.36 -1.92
C GLU A 168 -25.09 0.16 -1.58
N ARG A 169 -24.07 0.37 -0.74
CA ARG A 169 -23.16 -0.71 -0.28
C ARG A 169 -23.89 -1.80 0.51
N CYS A 170 -24.98 -1.46 1.16
CA CYS A 170 -25.87 -2.40 1.84
C CYS A 170 -26.99 -2.96 0.94
N HIS A 171 -26.90 -2.79 -0.38
CA HIS A 171 -27.90 -3.25 -1.34
C HIS A 171 -29.34 -2.82 -0.96
N GLY A 172 -29.50 -1.60 -0.47
CA GLY A 172 -30.80 -1.04 -0.05
C GLY A 172 -31.26 -1.44 1.35
N ASN A 173 -30.49 -2.29 2.08
CA ASN A 173 -30.86 -2.73 3.42
C ASN A 173 -30.68 -1.60 4.46
N ARG A 174 -31.81 -0.98 4.83
CA ARG A 174 -31.86 0.18 5.73
C ARG A 174 -31.42 -0.15 7.16
N THR A 175 -31.63 -1.36 7.61
CA THR A 175 -31.22 -1.80 8.95
C THR A 175 -29.72 -1.96 9.03
N SER A 176 -29.09 -2.63 8.05
CA SER A 176 -27.65 -2.76 7.96
C SER A 176 -26.97 -1.39 7.81
N ALA A 177 -27.48 -0.54 6.93
CA ALA A 177 -26.95 0.80 6.72
C ALA A 177 -27.05 1.69 7.98
N SER A 178 -28.16 1.63 8.70
CA SER A 178 -28.31 2.39 9.97
C SER A 178 -27.34 1.95 11.05
N ASN A 179 -27.06 0.63 11.14
CA ASN A 179 -26.07 0.08 12.08
C ASN A 179 -24.65 0.57 11.77
N ILE A 180 -24.27 0.57 10.48
CA ILE A 180 -22.95 1.06 10.04
C ILE A 180 -22.78 2.55 10.33
N LEU A 181 -23.85 3.35 10.10
CA LEU A 181 -23.82 4.80 10.32
C LEU A 181 -24.01 5.20 11.78
N GLY A 182 -24.28 4.27 12.69
CA GLY A 182 -24.54 4.56 14.10
C GLY A 182 -25.81 5.37 14.36
N ILE A 183 -26.80 5.35 13.45
CA ILE A 183 -28.06 6.06 13.57
C ILE A 183 -29.24 5.08 13.71
N SER A 184 -30.37 5.57 14.28
CA SER A 184 -31.56 4.71 14.38
C SER A 184 -32.19 4.47 13.00
N VAL A 185 -32.82 3.30 12.82
CA VAL A 185 -33.58 2.97 11.59
C VAL A 185 -34.68 4.01 11.34
N ARG A 186 -35.24 4.60 12.38
CA ARG A 186 -36.25 5.68 12.30
C ARG A 186 -35.60 6.94 11.70
N THR A 187 -34.41 7.32 12.18
CA THR A 187 -33.66 8.48 11.67
C THR A 187 -33.29 8.27 10.18
N MET A 188 -32.83 7.08 9.83
CA MET A 188 -32.53 6.71 8.46
C MET A 188 -33.76 6.89 7.55
N ARG A 189 -34.92 6.35 7.95
CA ARG A 189 -36.15 6.47 7.16
C ARG A 189 -36.58 7.91 6.96
N ASN A 190 -36.51 8.76 8.01
CA ASN A 190 -36.84 10.15 7.91
C ASN A 190 -35.92 10.89 6.92
N LYS A 191 -34.62 10.69 7.03
CA LYS A 191 -33.64 11.30 6.10
C LYS A 191 -33.85 10.87 4.66
N LEU A 192 -34.06 9.58 4.41
CA LEU A 192 -34.34 9.07 3.06
C LEU A 192 -35.63 9.63 2.48
N ARG A 193 -36.67 9.87 3.31
CA ARG A 193 -37.89 10.52 2.88
C ARG A 193 -37.64 11.96 2.47
N THR A 194 -36.89 12.73 3.25
CA THR A 194 -36.47 14.09 2.89
C THR A 194 -35.70 14.14 1.58
N PHE A 195 -34.82 13.17 1.34
CA PHE A 195 -34.06 13.11 0.09
C PHE A 195 -34.97 12.81 -1.12
N ILE A 196 -35.94 11.92 -0.98
CA ILE A 196 -36.93 11.62 -2.04
C ILE A 196 -37.79 12.85 -2.31
N GLU A 197 -38.26 13.58 -1.27
CA GLU A 197 -39.01 14.80 -1.39
C GLU A 197 -38.19 15.91 -2.10
N ALA A 198 -36.86 15.90 -1.95
CA ALA A 198 -35.91 16.78 -2.64
C ALA A 198 -35.56 16.32 -4.07
N GLY A 199 -36.15 15.24 -4.57
CA GLY A 199 -35.92 14.72 -5.91
C GLY A 199 -34.63 13.91 -6.08
N ILE A 200 -34.00 13.47 -4.99
CA ILE A 200 -32.76 12.69 -5.01
C ILE A 200 -33.10 11.21 -5.16
N ALA A 201 -32.42 10.54 -6.09
CA ALA A 201 -32.59 9.11 -6.30
C ALA A 201 -32.06 8.33 -5.07
N VAL A 202 -32.88 7.41 -4.56
CA VAL A 202 -32.54 6.54 -3.44
C VAL A 202 -32.64 5.09 -3.88
N ALA A 203 -31.66 4.26 -3.54
CA ALA A 203 -31.68 2.84 -3.85
C ALA A 203 -32.96 2.17 -3.32
N PRO A 204 -33.66 1.35 -4.14
CA PRO A 204 -34.87 0.65 -3.71
C PRO A 204 -34.56 -0.26 -2.53
N ALA A 205 -35.57 -0.47 -1.69
CA ALA A 205 -35.48 -1.48 -0.64
C ALA A 205 -35.48 -2.88 -1.26
N PRO A 206 -34.72 -3.83 -0.71
CA PRO A 206 -34.71 -5.21 -1.19
C PRO A 206 -36.06 -5.91 -0.98
#